data_27aa8c815cc5a99f43ea416c1bd777bd
#
_entry.id   27aa8c815cc5a99f43ea416c1bd777bd
#
_cell.length_a   1.000
_cell.length_b   1.000
_cell.length_c   1.000
_cell.angle_alpha   90.00
_cell.angle_beta   90.00
_cell.angle_gamma   90.00
#
_symmetry.space_group_name_H-M   'P 1'
#
loop_
_entity.id
_entity.type
_entity.pdbx_description
1 polymer ?
#
loop_
_entity_poly.entity_id
_entity_poly.type
_entity_poly.pdbx_seq_one_letter_code
_entity_poly.pdbx_strand_id
1 'polypeptide(L)'
;MKNRTVLLYMTFVFLSNFSTILYFLTVYLEFVGFSMVAISSMMIAYQVSKFILEVPTGYIADRFGRKTSGLVGVVGMLGYYAALLLVRSPLLLIGAFALKGFAVACVSGSIEAIYIDSVSQDQLVRLNVVERFVFYASYAISACVGGFISSVGAYLIGLSADIIAMVLTLVVVVCIPEMQRGSTAGTPERGISPKMIGAEIGRASCRERV
;
A
#
# COMPACT_ATOMS: atom_id res chain seq x y z
N MET A 1 -1.69 25.27 -1.14
CA MET A 1 -2.35 23.96 -1.23
C MET A 1 -1.34 22.84 -1.51
N LYS A 2 -0.41 23.00 -2.46
CA LYS A 2 0.56 21.98 -2.89
C LYS A 2 1.42 21.39 -1.74
N ASN A 3 1.98 22.22 -0.85
CA ASN A 3 2.80 21.75 0.27
C ASN A 3 1.99 20.95 1.32
N ARG A 4 0.71 21.26 1.52
CA ARG A 4 -0.16 20.54 2.45
C ARG A 4 -0.46 19.13 1.95
N THR A 5 -0.73 18.96 0.67
CA THR A 5 -0.99 17.64 0.07
C THR A 5 0.25 16.75 0.14
N VAL A 6 1.42 17.30 -0.16
CA VAL A 6 2.70 16.58 -0.04
C VAL A 6 2.94 16.14 1.41
N LEU A 7 2.73 17.03 2.39
CA LEU A 7 2.90 16.70 3.80
C LEU A 7 1.93 15.59 4.25
N LEU A 8 0.65 15.70 3.88
CA LEU A 8 -0.35 14.66 4.19
C LEU A 8 0.02 13.32 3.55
N TYR A 9 0.53 13.34 2.31
CA TYR A 9 0.97 12.12 1.65
C TYR A 9 2.19 11.49 2.35
N MET A 10 3.20 12.28 2.73
CA MET A 10 4.35 11.76 3.47
C MET A 10 3.96 11.19 4.84
N THR A 11 3.01 11.85 5.54
CA THR A 11 2.45 11.34 6.79
C THR A 11 1.68 10.04 6.56
N PHE A 12 0.92 9.94 5.47
CA PHE A 12 0.25 8.72 5.06
C PHE A 12 1.27 7.59 4.79
N VAL A 13 2.33 7.85 4.03
CA VAL A 13 3.39 6.86 3.75
C VAL A 13 4.02 6.37 5.05
N PHE A 14 4.34 7.27 5.97
CA PHE A 14 4.92 6.89 7.26
C PHE A 14 3.96 6.01 8.08
N LEU A 15 2.72 6.45 8.30
CA LEU A 15 1.76 5.77 9.15
C LEU A 15 1.26 4.44 8.56
N SER A 16 1.01 4.39 7.25
CA SER A 16 0.53 3.18 6.58
C SER A 16 1.57 2.07 6.51
N ASN A 17 2.86 2.44 6.56
CA ASN A 17 3.98 1.49 6.58
C ASN A 17 4.53 1.25 8.00
N PHE A 18 4.04 1.99 8.99
CA PHE A 18 4.35 1.70 10.39
C PHE A 18 3.57 0.45 10.82
N SER A 19 4.27 -0.66 10.96
CA SER A 19 3.68 -1.95 11.35
C SER A 19 4.67 -2.74 12.21
N THR A 20 4.45 -2.69 13.51
CA THR A 20 5.29 -3.40 14.48
C THR A 20 5.05 -4.90 14.42
N ILE A 21 3.80 -5.31 14.18
CA ILE A 21 3.41 -6.73 14.10
C ILE A 21 4.12 -7.48 12.98
N LEU A 22 4.54 -6.80 11.91
CA LEU A 22 5.25 -7.43 10.80
C LEU A 22 6.48 -8.22 11.28
N TYR A 23 7.14 -7.75 12.32
CA TYR A 23 8.39 -8.30 12.85
C TYR A 23 8.18 -9.43 13.87
N PHE A 24 6.98 -9.55 14.44
CA PHE A 24 6.68 -10.62 15.39
C PHE A 24 5.42 -11.43 15.04
N LEU A 25 4.85 -11.22 13.86
CA LEU A 25 3.57 -11.84 13.46
C LEU A 25 3.61 -13.37 13.55
N THR A 26 4.67 -13.99 13.05
CA THR A 26 4.83 -15.45 13.09
C THR A 26 4.91 -15.95 14.54
N VAL A 27 5.74 -15.28 15.35
CA VAL A 27 5.90 -15.63 16.78
C VAL A 27 4.60 -15.43 17.55
N TYR A 28 3.87 -14.35 17.27
CA TYR A 28 2.56 -14.11 17.85
C TYR A 28 1.54 -15.19 17.49
N LEU A 29 1.46 -15.55 16.22
CA LEU A 29 0.51 -16.59 15.77
C LEU A 29 0.86 -17.98 16.32
N GLU A 30 2.14 -18.30 16.44
CA GLU A 30 2.63 -19.51 17.09
C GLU A 30 2.30 -19.50 18.60
N PHE A 31 2.52 -18.37 19.28
CA PHE A 31 2.14 -18.19 20.68
C PHE A 31 0.65 -18.36 20.91
N VAL A 32 -0.18 -17.93 19.96
CA VAL A 32 -1.65 -18.14 19.99
C VAL A 32 -2.04 -19.61 19.78
N GLY A 33 -1.12 -20.45 19.28
CA GLY A 33 -1.30 -21.88 19.11
C GLY A 33 -1.56 -22.33 17.66
N PHE A 34 -1.28 -21.49 16.66
CA PHE A 34 -1.40 -21.89 15.26
C PHE A 34 -0.16 -22.67 14.80
N SER A 35 -0.39 -23.73 14.01
CA SER A 35 0.70 -24.49 13.39
C SER A 35 1.38 -23.68 12.29
N MET A 36 2.66 -23.97 12.01
CA MET A 36 3.39 -23.34 10.92
C MET A 36 2.72 -23.50 9.55
N VAL A 37 2.04 -24.62 9.32
CA VAL A 37 1.27 -24.86 8.09
C VAL A 37 0.09 -23.88 7.99
N ALA A 38 -0.63 -23.65 9.08
CA ALA A 38 -1.72 -22.68 9.11
C ALA A 38 -1.20 -21.24 8.88
N ILE A 39 -0.09 -20.86 9.54
CA ILE A 39 0.54 -19.55 9.36
C ILE A 39 0.99 -19.34 7.92
N SER A 40 1.64 -20.33 7.32
CA SER A 40 2.04 -20.27 5.91
C SER A 40 0.85 -20.15 4.97
N SER A 41 -0.25 -20.87 5.25
CA SER A 41 -1.48 -20.75 4.47
C SER A 41 -2.09 -19.33 4.53
N MET A 42 -2.05 -18.69 5.70
CA MET A 42 -2.47 -17.29 5.88
C MET A 42 -1.63 -16.34 5.05
N MET A 43 -0.29 -16.52 5.04
CA MET A 43 0.62 -15.71 4.24
C MET A 43 0.39 -15.88 2.74
N ILE A 44 0.16 -17.12 2.29
CA ILE A 44 -0.18 -17.42 0.90
C ILE A 44 -1.50 -16.75 0.53
N ALA A 45 -2.54 -16.83 1.37
CA ALA A 45 -3.83 -16.18 1.13
C ALA A 45 -3.68 -14.66 0.95
N TYR A 46 -2.86 -14.01 1.78
CA TYR A 46 -2.53 -12.59 1.63
C TYR A 46 -1.90 -12.28 0.27
N GLN A 47 -0.83 -12.98 -0.11
CA GLN A 47 -0.11 -12.71 -1.34
C GLN A 47 -0.94 -13.01 -2.60
N VAL A 48 -1.67 -14.12 -2.60
CA VAL A 48 -2.55 -14.51 -3.71
C VAL A 48 -3.69 -13.50 -3.87
N SER A 49 -4.34 -13.11 -2.77
CA SER A 49 -5.40 -12.11 -2.78
C SER A 49 -4.89 -10.76 -3.30
N LYS A 50 -3.74 -10.29 -2.82
CA LYS A 50 -3.11 -9.06 -3.29
C LYS A 50 -2.85 -9.12 -4.79
N PHE A 51 -2.21 -10.18 -5.27
CA PHE A 51 -1.86 -10.33 -6.69
C PHE A 51 -3.08 -10.37 -7.61
N ILE A 52 -4.10 -11.17 -7.26
CA ILE A 52 -5.30 -11.32 -8.08
C ILE A 52 -6.12 -10.02 -8.10
N LEU A 53 -6.19 -9.31 -6.97
CA LEU A 53 -7.05 -8.15 -6.81
C LEU A 53 -6.38 -6.82 -7.21
N GLU A 54 -5.08 -6.80 -7.51
CA GLU A 54 -4.36 -5.57 -7.88
C GLU A 54 -4.95 -4.93 -9.16
N VAL A 55 -5.25 -5.71 -10.18
CA VAL A 55 -5.86 -5.22 -11.43
C VAL A 55 -7.33 -4.82 -11.23
N PRO A 56 -8.21 -5.64 -10.62
CA PRO A 56 -9.60 -5.25 -10.37
C PRO A 56 -9.74 -4.02 -9.48
N THR A 57 -8.91 -3.88 -8.44
CA THR A 57 -8.99 -2.72 -7.54
C THR A 57 -8.53 -1.43 -8.21
N GLY A 58 -7.56 -1.48 -9.13
CA GLY A 58 -7.19 -0.36 -9.98
C GLY A 58 -8.38 0.13 -10.83
N TYR A 59 -9.10 -0.78 -11.48
CA TYR A 59 -10.31 -0.43 -12.22
C TYR A 59 -11.42 0.16 -11.33
N ILE A 60 -11.61 -0.38 -10.12
CA ILE A 60 -12.57 0.15 -9.15
C ILE A 60 -12.17 1.56 -8.72
N ALA A 61 -10.88 1.81 -8.44
CA ALA A 61 -10.37 3.12 -8.08
C ALA A 61 -10.61 4.18 -9.17
N ASP A 62 -10.46 3.77 -10.44
CA ASP A 62 -10.72 4.66 -11.57
C ASP A 62 -12.20 4.98 -11.77
N ARG A 63 -13.11 4.06 -11.44
CA ARG A 63 -14.56 4.22 -11.60
C ARG A 63 -15.23 4.91 -10.42
N PHE A 64 -14.90 4.54 -9.19
CA PHE A 64 -15.55 5.01 -7.97
C PHE A 64 -14.77 6.14 -7.25
N GLY A 65 -13.61 6.49 -7.77
CA GLY A 65 -12.74 7.52 -7.20
C GLY A 65 -11.59 6.93 -6.38
N ARG A 66 -10.40 7.47 -6.60
CA ARG A 66 -9.17 7.02 -5.96
C ARG A 66 -9.20 7.16 -4.44
N LYS A 67 -9.77 8.26 -3.94
CA LYS A 67 -9.91 8.49 -2.49
C LYS A 67 -10.82 7.45 -1.84
N THR A 68 -11.94 7.11 -2.48
CA THR A 68 -12.89 6.10 -1.99
C THR A 68 -12.21 4.73 -1.93
N SER A 69 -11.47 4.33 -2.96
CA SER A 69 -10.71 3.09 -2.96
C SER A 69 -9.67 3.04 -1.83
N GLY A 70 -8.92 4.13 -1.63
CA GLY A 70 -7.98 4.24 -0.52
C GLY A 70 -8.64 4.10 0.86
N LEU A 71 -9.80 4.73 1.06
CA LEU A 71 -10.58 4.62 2.30
C LEU A 71 -11.05 3.18 2.54
N VAL A 72 -11.59 2.52 1.52
CA VAL A 72 -12.00 1.09 1.60
C VAL A 72 -10.81 0.22 1.99
N GLY A 73 -9.64 0.46 1.41
CA GLY A 73 -8.42 -0.25 1.75
C GLY A 73 -8.00 -0.06 3.21
N VAL A 74 -8.00 1.18 3.73
CA VAL A 74 -7.64 1.45 5.14
C VAL A 74 -8.64 0.81 6.10
N VAL A 75 -9.95 0.87 5.80
CA VAL A 75 -10.98 0.18 6.60
C VAL A 75 -10.78 -1.34 6.56
N GLY A 76 -10.46 -1.91 5.41
CA GLY A 76 -10.11 -3.33 5.28
C GLY A 76 -8.89 -3.74 6.13
N MET A 77 -7.87 -2.88 6.21
CA MET A 77 -6.72 -3.08 7.11
C MET A 77 -7.12 -3.07 8.59
N LEU A 78 -8.00 -2.16 9.01
CA LEU A 78 -8.53 -2.15 10.37
C LEU A 78 -9.30 -3.45 10.66
N GLY A 79 -10.09 -3.94 9.70
CA GLY A 79 -10.77 -5.24 9.81
C GLY A 79 -9.80 -6.42 10.00
N TYR A 80 -8.67 -6.41 9.28
CA TYR A 80 -7.61 -7.39 9.46
C TYR A 80 -7.01 -7.35 10.88
N TYR A 81 -6.65 -6.16 11.39
CA TYR A 81 -6.11 -6.03 12.74
C TYR A 81 -7.12 -6.44 13.82
N ALA A 82 -8.40 -6.09 13.64
CA ALA A 82 -9.47 -6.54 14.52
C ALA A 82 -9.62 -8.07 14.52
N ALA A 83 -9.50 -8.71 13.34
CA ALA A 83 -9.53 -10.16 13.22
C ALA A 83 -8.35 -10.82 13.95
N LEU A 84 -7.15 -10.25 13.89
CA LEU A 84 -5.99 -10.76 14.63
C LEU A 84 -6.21 -10.74 16.15
N LEU A 85 -6.94 -9.74 16.67
CA LEU A 85 -7.28 -9.67 18.09
C LEU A 85 -8.34 -10.67 18.52
N LEU A 86 -9.39 -10.82 17.74
CA LEU A 86 -10.65 -11.45 18.14
C LEU A 86 -10.78 -12.89 17.67
N VAL A 87 -10.20 -13.23 16.51
CA VAL A 87 -10.41 -14.51 15.84
C VAL A 87 -9.36 -15.53 16.27
N ARG A 88 -9.83 -16.74 16.62
CA ARG A 88 -8.96 -17.88 16.97
C ARG A 88 -9.12 -19.06 16.01
N SER A 89 -9.98 -18.96 15.00
CA SER A 89 -10.17 -19.99 13.98
C SER A 89 -9.16 -19.80 12.84
N PRO A 90 -8.39 -20.83 12.45
CA PRO A 90 -7.43 -20.74 11.34
C PRO A 90 -8.09 -20.34 10.02
N LEU A 91 -9.29 -20.90 9.75
CA LEU A 91 -10.01 -20.62 8.51
C LEU A 91 -10.46 -19.16 8.41
N LEU A 92 -10.97 -18.61 9.50
CA LEU A 92 -11.38 -17.20 9.53
C LEU A 92 -10.18 -16.26 9.43
N LEU A 93 -9.01 -16.63 10.01
CA LEU A 93 -7.78 -15.85 9.85
C LEU A 93 -7.24 -15.91 8.42
N ILE A 94 -7.33 -17.04 7.73
CA ILE A 94 -7.02 -17.11 6.29
C ILE A 94 -7.86 -16.08 5.52
N GLY A 95 -9.15 -15.98 5.81
CA GLY A 95 -10.03 -14.95 5.25
C GLY A 95 -9.61 -13.53 5.62
N ALA A 96 -9.18 -13.28 6.86
CA ALA A 96 -8.66 -11.98 7.28
C ALA A 96 -7.36 -11.59 6.58
N PHE A 97 -6.47 -12.54 6.32
CA PHE A 97 -5.26 -12.31 5.53
C PHE A 97 -5.58 -12.05 4.04
N ALA A 98 -6.58 -12.72 3.48
CA ALA A 98 -7.08 -12.40 2.15
C ALA A 98 -7.69 -10.98 2.10
N LEU A 99 -8.44 -10.57 3.13
CA LEU A 99 -8.94 -9.19 3.29
C LEU A 99 -7.79 -8.18 3.36
N LYS A 100 -6.70 -8.49 4.08
CA LYS A 100 -5.49 -7.67 4.07
C LYS A 100 -4.92 -7.50 2.66
N GLY A 101 -4.86 -8.59 1.88
CA GLY A 101 -4.40 -8.55 0.48
C GLY A 101 -5.24 -7.62 -0.38
N PHE A 102 -6.57 -7.73 -0.30
CA PHE A 102 -7.51 -6.81 -0.94
C PHE A 102 -7.31 -5.36 -0.50
N ALA A 103 -7.19 -5.13 0.80
CA ALA A 103 -7.01 -3.81 1.38
C ALA A 103 -5.72 -3.12 0.87
N VAL A 104 -4.61 -3.86 0.84
CA VAL A 104 -3.34 -3.36 0.30
C VAL A 104 -3.46 -3.04 -1.19
N ALA A 105 -4.11 -3.90 -1.97
CA ALA A 105 -4.35 -3.65 -3.40
C ALA A 105 -5.19 -2.38 -3.64
N CYS A 106 -6.21 -2.11 -2.81
CA CYS A 106 -7.01 -0.89 -2.88
C CYS A 106 -6.20 0.38 -2.59
N VAL A 107 -5.24 0.32 -1.65
CA VAL A 107 -4.44 1.48 -1.22
C VAL A 107 -3.32 1.77 -2.20
N SER A 108 -2.61 0.75 -2.69
CA SER A 108 -1.33 0.88 -3.41
C SER A 108 -1.42 1.78 -4.65
N GLY A 109 -2.44 1.63 -5.49
CA GLY A 109 -2.59 2.44 -6.71
C GLY A 109 -3.37 3.74 -6.53
N SER A 110 -4.13 3.87 -5.43
CA SER A 110 -5.12 4.95 -5.28
C SER A 110 -4.52 6.24 -4.73
N ILE A 111 -3.86 6.17 -3.58
CA ILE A 111 -3.35 7.35 -2.88
C ILE A 111 -2.09 7.89 -3.55
N GLU A 112 -1.22 7.00 -4.04
CA GLU A 112 -0.03 7.37 -4.81
C GLU A 112 -0.40 8.15 -6.08
N ALA A 113 -1.45 7.73 -6.78
CA ALA A 113 -1.91 8.43 -7.98
C ALA A 113 -2.44 9.84 -7.69
N ILE A 114 -3.14 10.06 -6.56
CA ILE A 114 -3.57 11.40 -6.13
C ILE A 114 -2.34 12.30 -5.88
N TYR A 115 -1.30 11.75 -5.27
CA TYR A 115 -0.06 12.46 -5.02
C TYR A 115 0.66 12.85 -6.31
N ILE A 116 0.86 11.91 -7.23
CA ILE A 116 1.52 12.13 -8.53
C ILE A 116 0.81 13.24 -9.30
N ASP A 117 -0.52 13.21 -9.37
CA ASP A 117 -1.32 14.23 -10.07
C ASP A 117 -1.24 15.62 -9.41
N SER A 118 -0.88 15.69 -8.12
CA SER A 118 -0.77 16.95 -7.36
C SER A 118 0.58 17.67 -7.52
N VAL A 119 1.60 17.00 -8.07
CA VAL A 119 2.99 17.48 -8.11
C VAL A 119 3.45 17.70 -9.55
N SER A 120 4.32 18.70 -9.78
CA SER A 120 4.93 18.92 -11.09
C SER A 120 6.02 17.89 -11.38
N GLN A 121 6.20 17.54 -12.65
CA GLN A 121 7.19 16.54 -13.11
C GLN A 121 8.62 16.83 -12.59
N ASP A 122 9.03 18.10 -12.56
CA ASP A 122 10.37 18.50 -12.09
C ASP A 122 10.60 18.22 -10.59
N GLN A 123 9.52 18.19 -9.80
CA GLN A 123 9.58 17.94 -8.37
C GLN A 123 9.40 16.44 -8.02
N LEU A 124 8.78 15.66 -8.89
CA LEU A 124 8.48 14.23 -8.66
C LEU A 124 9.74 13.44 -8.30
N VAL A 125 10.85 13.65 -9.01
CA VAL A 125 12.10 12.90 -8.77
C VAL A 125 12.61 13.13 -7.34
N ARG A 126 12.64 14.38 -6.89
CA ARG A 126 13.09 14.72 -5.52
C ARG A 126 12.14 14.19 -4.47
N LEU A 127 10.85 14.31 -4.70
CA LEU A 127 9.82 13.88 -3.75
C LEU A 127 9.73 12.36 -3.65
N ASN A 128 9.97 11.62 -4.74
CA ASN A 128 10.07 10.16 -4.71
C ASN A 128 11.28 9.69 -3.87
N VAL A 129 12.40 10.41 -3.90
CA VAL A 129 13.54 10.11 -3.02
C VAL A 129 13.16 10.32 -1.55
N VAL A 130 12.49 11.43 -1.23
CA VAL A 130 12.02 11.72 0.13
C VAL A 130 10.99 10.68 0.59
N GLU A 131 10.05 10.30 -0.28
CA GLU A 131 9.07 9.25 -0.03
C GLU A 131 9.75 7.92 0.35
N ARG A 132 10.74 7.49 -0.45
CA ARG A 132 11.50 6.26 -0.16
C ARG A 132 12.25 6.36 1.16
N PHE A 133 12.81 7.51 1.48
CA PHE A 133 13.45 7.73 2.77
C PHE A 133 12.44 7.60 3.93
N VAL A 134 11.27 8.24 3.83
CA VAL A 134 10.19 8.16 4.83
C VAL A 134 9.70 6.71 4.98
N PHE A 135 9.52 6.01 3.86
CA PHE A 135 9.14 4.61 3.82
C PHE A 135 10.14 3.72 4.60
N TYR A 136 11.43 3.79 4.27
CA TYR A 136 12.44 2.99 4.97
C TYR A 136 12.65 3.42 6.42
N ALA A 137 12.53 4.71 6.74
CA ALA A 137 12.57 5.20 8.11
C ALA A 137 11.42 4.62 8.95
N SER A 138 10.20 4.56 8.39
CA SER A 138 9.05 3.93 9.06
C SER A 138 9.32 2.45 9.32
N TYR A 139 9.84 1.71 8.36
CA TYR A 139 10.22 0.30 8.53
C TYR A 139 11.30 0.10 9.60
N ALA A 140 12.34 0.93 9.60
CA ALA A 140 13.43 0.83 10.58
C ALA A 140 12.92 1.08 12.02
N ILE A 141 12.09 2.11 12.20
CA ILE A 141 11.49 2.41 13.51
C ILE A 141 10.57 1.26 13.93
N SER A 142 9.73 0.76 13.02
CA SER A 142 8.82 -0.38 13.28
C SER A 142 9.60 -1.64 13.65
N ALA A 143 10.75 -1.90 13.02
CA ALA A 143 11.60 -3.03 13.34
C ALA A 143 12.19 -2.94 14.75
N CYS A 144 12.70 -1.77 15.13
CA CYS A 144 13.23 -1.56 16.47
C CYS A 144 12.15 -1.73 17.54
N VAL A 145 10.99 -1.10 17.34
CA VAL A 145 9.86 -1.16 18.27
C VAL A 145 9.28 -2.58 18.31
N GLY A 146 9.05 -3.20 17.17
CA GLY A 146 8.50 -4.55 17.06
C GLY A 146 9.43 -5.62 17.64
N GLY A 147 10.74 -5.49 17.43
CA GLY A 147 11.75 -6.36 18.03
C GLY A 147 11.79 -6.25 19.56
N PHE A 148 11.72 -5.02 20.08
CA PHE A 148 11.63 -4.79 21.53
C PHE A 148 10.33 -5.38 22.13
N ILE A 149 9.18 -5.13 21.49
CA ILE A 149 7.89 -5.69 21.92
C ILE A 149 7.91 -7.22 21.92
N SER A 150 8.51 -7.82 20.90
CA SER A 150 8.67 -9.28 20.81
C SER A 150 9.53 -9.83 21.94
N SER A 151 10.62 -9.15 22.30
CA SER A 151 11.53 -9.60 23.37
C SER A 151 10.87 -9.59 24.76
N VAL A 152 9.92 -8.70 24.98
CA VAL A 152 9.17 -8.58 26.26
C VAL A 152 7.87 -9.41 26.25
N GLY A 153 7.49 -9.98 25.09
CA GLY A 153 6.23 -10.73 24.94
C GLY A 153 4.97 -9.86 24.99
N ALA A 154 5.10 -8.55 24.82
CA ALA A 154 4.00 -7.57 24.93
C ALA A 154 3.21 -7.42 23.60
N TYR A 155 2.85 -8.53 22.95
CA TYR A 155 2.26 -8.55 21.61
C TYR A 155 0.99 -7.70 21.47
N LEU A 156 0.14 -7.64 22.50
CA LEU A 156 -1.08 -6.82 22.48
C LEU A 156 -0.78 -5.31 22.43
N ILE A 157 0.33 -4.87 23.03
CA ILE A 157 0.77 -3.47 22.97
C ILE A 157 1.17 -3.13 21.54
N GLY A 158 1.93 -3.99 20.86
CA GLY A 158 2.32 -3.80 19.46
C GLY A 158 1.11 -3.76 18.54
N LEU A 159 0.19 -4.70 18.70
CA LEU A 159 -1.02 -4.75 17.91
C LEU A 159 -1.92 -3.52 18.12
N SER A 160 -2.03 -3.02 19.36
CA SER A 160 -2.77 -1.77 19.64
C SER A 160 -2.09 -0.55 19.02
N ALA A 161 -0.76 -0.49 19.01
CA ALA A 161 -0.01 0.57 18.36
C ALA A 161 -0.25 0.58 16.83
N ASP A 162 -0.27 -0.59 16.20
CA ASP A 162 -0.57 -0.72 14.77
C ASP A 162 -2.02 -0.31 14.45
N ILE A 163 -2.99 -0.64 15.31
CA ILE A 163 -4.38 -0.18 15.17
C ILE A 163 -4.45 1.34 15.27
N ILE A 164 -3.79 1.94 16.26
CA ILE A 164 -3.77 3.40 16.42
C ILE A 164 -3.13 4.07 15.18
N ALA A 165 -2.01 3.54 14.69
CA ALA A 165 -1.36 4.05 13.49
C ALA A 165 -2.31 3.98 12.27
N MET A 166 -3.09 2.90 12.15
CA MET A 166 -4.04 2.71 11.05
C MET A 166 -5.27 3.64 11.19
N VAL A 167 -5.76 3.90 12.40
CA VAL A 167 -6.81 4.90 12.65
C VAL A 167 -6.31 6.31 12.28
N LEU A 168 -5.08 6.66 12.65
CA LEU A 168 -4.47 7.92 12.23
C LEU A 168 -4.31 7.99 10.72
N THR A 169 -3.93 6.89 10.06
CA THR A 169 -3.89 6.79 8.60
C THR A 169 -5.26 7.07 7.98
N LEU A 170 -6.34 6.53 8.55
CA LEU A 170 -7.69 6.80 8.10
C LEU A 170 -8.03 8.30 8.15
N VAL A 171 -7.69 8.95 9.27
CA VAL A 171 -7.89 10.41 9.43
C VAL A 171 -7.11 11.19 8.38
N VAL A 172 -5.86 10.82 8.14
CA VAL A 172 -5.01 11.47 7.12
C VAL A 172 -5.62 11.31 5.73
N VAL A 173 -6.08 10.12 5.35
CA VAL A 173 -6.71 9.86 4.03
C VAL A 173 -8.00 10.67 3.87
N VAL A 174 -8.81 10.81 4.93
CA VAL A 174 -10.00 11.68 4.90
C VAL A 174 -9.61 13.15 4.67
N CYS A 175 -8.51 13.61 5.26
CA CYS A 175 -8.00 14.97 5.11
C CYS A 175 -7.32 15.26 3.77
N ILE A 176 -6.96 14.24 2.98
CA ILE A 176 -6.41 14.42 1.63
C ILE A 176 -7.51 15.02 0.75
N PRO A 177 -7.27 16.19 0.11
CA PRO A 177 -8.25 16.79 -0.79
C PRO A 177 -8.47 15.89 -2.01
N GLU A 178 -9.74 15.67 -2.35
CA GLU A 178 -10.10 14.97 -3.59
C GLU A 178 -9.84 15.93 -4.76
N MET A 179 -8.84 15.65 -5.55
CA MET A 179 -8.65 16.37 -6.81
C MET A 179 -9.68 15.81 -7.79
N GLN A 180 -10.68 16.63 -8.11
CA GLN A 180 -11.55 16.34 -9.26
C GLN A 180 -10.63 16.15 -10.47
N ARG A 181 -10.74 15.01 -11.13
CA ARG A 181 -10.19 14.83 -12.48
C ARG A 181 -10.69 16.02 -13.29
N GLY A 182 -9.79 16.99 -13.56
CA GLY A 182 -10.03 17.88 -14.68
C GLY A 182 -10.25 16.95 -15.88
N SER A 183 -11.41 17.09 -16.51
CA SER A 183 -11.84 16.32 -17.67
C SER A 183 -10.84 16.51 -18.81
N THR A 184 -9.71 15.82 -18.75
CA THR A 184 -8.90 15.46 -19.91
C THR A 184 -9.47 14.18 -20.52
N ALA A 185 -10.79 14.19 -20.72
CA ALA A 185 -11.40 13.38 -21.75
C ALA A 185 -10.85 13.93 -23.08
N GLY A 186 -9.91 13.24 -23.69
CA GLY A 186 -9.55 13.56 -25.06
C GLY A 186 -8.07 13.83 -25.33
N THR A 187 -7.13 13.07 -24.77
CA THR A 187 -5.99 12.72 -25.59
C THR A 187 -6.29 11.31 -26.10
N PRO A 188 -6.66 11.16 -27.39
CA PRO A 188 -6.69 9.83 -27.98
C PRO A 188 -5.31 9.26 -27.75
N GLU A 189 -5.24 8.04 -27.20
CA GLU A 189 -4.03 7.23 -27.33
C GLU A 189 -3.53 7.47 -28.76
N ARG A 190 -2.41 8.16 -28.90
CA ARG A 190 -1.67 8.07 -30.15
C ARG A 190 -1.29 6.60 -30.24
N GLY A 191 -2.16 5.85 -30.88
CA GLY A 191 -1.87 4.50 -31.26
C GLY A 191 -0.47 4.55 -31.88
N ILE A 192 0.49 3.91 -31.21
CA ILE A 192 1.84 3.79 -31.71
C ILE A 192 1.67 3.11 -33.07
N SER A 193 1.70 3.94 -34.12
CA SER A 193 1.58 3.42 -35.48
C SER A 193 2.70 2.41 -35.68
N PRO A 194 2.42 1.20 -36.20
CA PRO A 194 3.45 0.21 -36.48
C PRO A 194 4.62 0.76 -37.31
N LYS A 195 4.39 1.85 -38.05
CA LYS A 195 5.42 2.58 -38.83
C LYS A 195 6.40 3.37 -37.93
N MET A 196 6.01 3.82 -36.71
CA MET A 196 6.92 4.50 -35.80
C MET A 196 7.86 3.52 -35.09
N ILE A 197 7.37 2.32 -34.75
CA ILE A 197 8.20 1.26 -34.16
C ILE A 197 9.29 0.82 -35.16
N GLY A 198 8.97 0.66 -36.45
CA GLY A 198 9.95 0.36 -37.50
C GLY A 198 11.02 1.43 -37.69
N ALA A 199 10.64 2.71 -37.55
CA ALA A 199 11.58 3.83 -37.71
C ALA A 199 12.53 4.01 -36.51
N GLU A 200 12.10 3.67 -35.30
CA GLU A 200 12.95 3.72 -34.11
C GLU A 200 13.93 2.53 -34.03
N ILE A 201 13.47 1.34 -34.38
CA ILE A 201 14.33 0.14 -34.49
C ILE A 201 15.39 0.34 -35.57
N GLY A 202 15.03 0.94 -36.70
CA GLY A 202 15.98 1.28 -37.76
C GLY A 202 17.05 2.29 -37.35
N ARG A 203 16.71 3.29 -36.50
CA ARG A 203 17.67 4.28 -35.99
C ARG A 203 18.60 3.72 -34.92
N ALA A 204 18.11 2.80 -34.06
CA ALA A 204 18.94 2.12 -33.07
C ALA A 204 19.97 1.22 -33.75
N SER A 205 19.58 0.46 -34.80
CA SER A 205 20.50 -0.41 -35.56
C SER A 205 21.56 0.35 -36.37
N CYS A 206 21.30 1.60 -36.78
CA CYS A 206 22.30 2.43 -37.46
C CYS A 206 23.35 3.07 -36.51
N ARG A 207 23.05 3.17 -35.20
CA ARG A 207 23.94 3.78 -34.21
C ARG A 207 25.00 2.82 -33.67
N GLU A 208 24.82 1.53 -33.85
CA GLU A 208 25.78 0.48 -33.44
C GLU A 208 26.81 0.13 -34.53
N ARG A 209 26.80 0.78 -35.68
CA ARG A 209 27.73 0.50 -36.80
C ARG A 209 28.71 1.65 -37.14
N VAL A 210 29.05 2.50 -36.17
CA VAL A 210 30.11 3.50 -36.35
C VAL A 210 31.13 3.35 -35.25
#